data_2a18ae61ebf556dd65ccfb01bf6e8adf
#
_entry.id   2a18ae61ebf556dd65ccfb01bf6e8adf
#
_cell.length_a   1.000
_cell.length_b   1.000
_cell.length_c   1.000
_cell.angle_alpha   90.00
_cell.angle_beta   90.00
_cell.angle_gamma   90.00
#
_symmetry.space_group_name_H-M   'P 1'
#
loop_
_entity.id
_entity.type
_entity.pdbx_description
1 polymer ?
#
loop_
_entity_poly.entity_id
_entity_poly.type
_entity_poly.pdbx_seq_one_letter_code
_entity_poly.pdbx_strand_id
1 'polypeptide(L)'
;MCIGQIESQQCHLRELDLCAATLLVFTNNPSDATGTDEEIERQCGFIREAEECHKNFTTQCATESQRELIEFLGSGVKKVADEFCTAGTKLREDYKKHAKCVSESRKDSKTCTKDLKAALEIISDIQWDKRISTSCCAFKRFEDCVTTNLRTKCGDEAVEISRKLVRLAASRLPEIVCQSYKGDKCTGLLPPSGTAPTGAKSNSILSRVRPLTIDKLVPNNDP
;
A
#
# COMPACT_ATOMS: atom_id res chain seq x y z
N MET A 1 17.62 43.17 10.55
CA MET A 1 16.33 42.50 10.48
C MET A 1 16.40 41.49 9.31
N CYS A 2 16.75 40.24 9.55
CA CYS A 2 16.71 39.19 8.55
C CYS A 2 15.31 38.60 8.61
N ILE A 3 14.49 38.98 7.65
CA ILE A 3 13.20 38.28 7.40
C ILE A 3 13.58 36.95 6.76
N GLY A 4 13.57 35.87 7.57
CA GLY A 4 13.72 34.56 7.06
C GLY A 4 12.60 34.30 6.04
N GLN A 5 12.97 34.05 4.81
CA GLN A 5 12.08 33.42 3.82
C GLN A 5 11.69 32.09 4.40
N ILE A 6 10.45 32.00 4.87
CA ILE A 6 9.79 30.72 5.08
C ILE A 6 9.64 30.17 3.66
N GLU A 7 10.52 29.23 3.29
CA GLU A 7 10.29 28.41 2.10
C GLU A 7 8.89 27.83 2.27
N SER A 8 7.98 28.24 1.40
CA SER A 8 6.65 27.62 1.33
C SER A 8 6.88 26.17 0.98
N GLN A 9 6.80 25.32 1.96
CA GLN A 9 6.86 23.88 1.77
C GLN A 9 5.78 23.54 0.75
N GLN A 10 6.20 23.09 -0.44
CA GLN A 10 5.30 22.84 -1.54
C GLN A 10 4.44 21.64 -1.14
N CYS A 11 3.18 21.90 -0.78
CA CYS A 11 2.20 20.86 -0.45
C CYS A 11 1.82 20.05 -1.69
N HIS A 12 2.78 19.33 -2.21
CA HIS A 12 2.59 18.50 -3.37
C HIS A 12 2.30 17.03 -2.95
N LEU A 13 1.31 16.39 -3.56
CA LEU A 13 0.97 14.99 -3.27
C LEU A 13 2.16 14.03 -3.44
N ARG A 14 3.21 14.46 -4.14
CA ARG A 14 4.48 13.72 -4.26
C ARG A 14 5.16 13.51 -2.89
N GLU A 15 4.94 14.40 -1.93
CA GLU A 15 5.47 14.23 -0.57
C GLU A 15 4.84 13.01 0.11
N LEU A 16 3.53 12.78 -0.08
CA LEU A 16 2.88 11.55 0.39
C LEU A 16 3.42 10.29 -0.30
N ASP A 17 3.81 10.39 -1.58
CA ASP A 17 4.48 9.29 -2.27
C ASP A 17 5.83 8.96 -1.63
N LEU A 18 6.58 9.97 -1.20
CA LEU A 18 7.85 9.78 -0.50
C LEU A 18 7.64 9.14 0.87
N CYS A 19 6.61 9.56 1.62
CA CYS A 19 6.24 8.90 2.88
C CYS A 19 5.89 7.41 2.67
N ALA A 20 5.14 7.10 1.60
CA ALA A 20 4.80 5.73 1.25
C ALA A 20 6.00 4.93 0.71
N ALA A 21 6.95 5.59 0.06
CA ALA A 21 8.15 4.94 -0.50
C ALA A 21 8.99 4.28 0.60
N THR A 22 9.03 4.84 1.79
CA THR A 22 9.72 4.25 2.95
C THR A 22 9.20 2.84 3.25
N LEU A 23 7.87 2.64 3.20
CA LEU A 23 7.23 1.34 3.37
C LEU A 23 7.52 0.40 2.20
N LEU A 24 7.60 0.94 0.96
CA LEU A 24 7.86 0.15 -0.24
C LEU A 24 9.32 -0.33 -0.31
N VAL A 25 10.28 0.51 0.07
CA VAL A 25 11.70 0.11 0.16
C VAL A 25 11.85 -1.07 1.12
N PHE A 26 11.14 -1.02 2.23
CA PHE A 26 11.09 -2.09 3.20
C PHE A 26 10.52 -3.39 2.60
N THR A 27 9.40 -3.33 1.89
CA THR A 27 8.78 -4.52 1.28
C THR A 27 9.57 -5.11 0.11
N ASN A 28 10.40 -4.30 -0.55
CA ASN A 28 11.21 -4.72 -1.71
C ASN A 28 12.61 -5.22 -1.36
N ASN A 29 13.06 -5.08 -0.10
CA ASN A 29 14.36 -5.61 0.33
C ASN A 29 14.15 -6.99 1.01
N PRO A 30 14.22 -8.09 0.26
CA PRO A 30 13.93 -9.43 0.78
C PRO A 30 15.14 -10.02 1.51
N SER A 31 16.06 -9.19 2.00
CA SER A 31 17.16 -9.69 2.79
C SER A 31 16.60 -10.31 4.06
N ASP A 32 16.48 -11.64 4.00
CA ASP A 32 16.49 -12.54 5.12
C ASP A 32 15.59 -12.17 6.31
N ALA A 33 14.27 -12.06 6.04
CA ALA A 33 13.30 -11.95 7.12
C ALA A 33 13.41 -13.22 7.98
N THR A 34 14.25 -13.14 9.00
CA THR A 34 14.49 -14.24 9.96
C THR A 34 13.42 -14.27 11.05
N GLY A 35 12.64 -13.21 11.18
CA GLY A 35 11.64 -13.05 12.23
C GLY A 35 12.25 -12.74 13.60
N THR A 36 13.48 -12.24 13.64
CA THR A 36 14.08 -11.80 14.89
C THR A 36 13.48 -10.49 15.38
N ASP A 37 13.57 -10.24 16.68
CA ASP A 37 13.06 -9.00 17.25
C ASP A 37 13.79 -7.78 16.71
N GLU A 38 15.11 -7.86 16.47
CA GLU A 38 15.91 -6.79 15.88
C GLU A 38 15.43 -6.44 14.47
N GLU A 39 15.08 -7.45 13.69
CA GLU A 39 14.56 -7.23 12.35
C GLU A 39 13.19 -6.59 12.38
N ILE A 40 12.30 -7.06 13.25
CA ILE A 40 10.97 -6.48 13.43
C ILE A 40 11.09 -5.03 13.91
N GLU A 41 11.99 -4.73 14.86
CA GLU A 41 12.21 -3.35 15.30
C GLU A 41 12.71 -2.44 14.17
N ARG A 42 13.59 -2.94 13.31
CA ARG A 42 13.99 -2.19 12.10
C ARG A 42 12.81 -1.93 11.17
N GLN A 43 11.94 -2.92 10.98
CA GLN A 43 10.71 -2.78 10.20
C GLN A 43 9.78 -1.73 10.83
N CYS A 44 9.63 -1.79 12.12
CA CYS A 44 8.83 -0.84 12.88
C CYS A 44 9.41 0.57 12.86
N GLY A 45 10.73 0.71 12.73
CA GLY A 45 11.38 1.99 12.47
C GLY A 45 10.85 2.65 11.20
N PHE A 46 10.81 1.92 10.08
CA PHE A 46 10.26 2.43 8.82
C PHE A 46 8.76 2.73 8.89
N ILE A 47 7.98 1.94 9.62
CA ILE A 47 6.54 2.19 9.80
C ILE A 47 6.34 3.51 10.56
N ARG A 48 7.09 3.73 11.65
CA ARG A 48 7.02 4.98 12.44
C ARG A 48 7.48 6.20 11.65
N GLU A 49 8.55 6.05 10.86
CA GLU A 49 9.03 7.13 9.99
C GLU A 49 7.98 7.51 8.93
N ALA A 50 7.35 6.53 8.30
CA ALA A 50 6.28 6.76 7.34
C ALA A 50 5.05 7.41 8.01
N GLU A 51 4.69 7.00 9.22
CA GLU A 51 3.58 7.59 10.00
C GLU A 51 3.88 9.05 10.36
N GLU A 52 5.08 9.35 10.83
CA GLU A 52 5.50 10.71 11.16
C GLU A 52 5.53 11.61 9.92
N CYS A 53 6.10 11.12 8.82
CA CYS A 53 6.12 11.82 7.53
C CYS A 53 4.69 12.17 7.07
N HIS A 54 3.81 11.19 7.11
CA HIS A 54 2.39 11.36 6.75
C HIS A 54 1.68 12.37 7.67
N LYS A 55 1.90 12.29 8.98
CA LYS A 55 1.33 13.21 9.96
C LYS A 55 1.82 14.64 9.73
N ASN A 56 3.11 14.83 9.47
CA ASN A 56 3.70 16.14 9.19
C ASN A 56 3.09 16.77 7.94
N PHE A 57 3.01 16.00 6.84
CA PHE A 57 2.35 16.47 5.61
C PHE A 57 0.89 16.85 5.88
N THR A 58 0.13 15.99 6.53
CA THR A 58 -1.29 16.19 6.80
C THR A 58 -1.53 17.43 7.64
N THR A 59 -0.69 17.65 8.67
CA THR A 59 -0.81 18.82 9.55
C THR A 59 -0.51 20.14 8.84
N GLN A 60 0.46 20.13 7.92
CA GLN A 60 0.93 21.34 7.26
C GLN A 60 0.16 21.65 5.98
N CYS A 61 -0.28 20.64 5.25
CA CYS A 61 -0.77 20.76 3.89
C CYS A 61 -2.26 20.44 3.71
N ALA A 62 -2.90 19.78 4.67
CA ALA A 62 -4.28 19.36 4.51
C ALA A 62 -5.27 20.30 5.20
N THR A 63 -6.39 20.60 4.53
CA THR A 63 -7.55 21.23 5.17
C THR A 63 -8.16 20.29 6.22
N GLU A 64 -9.03 20.80 7.09
CA GLU A 64 -9.66 20.03 8.15
C GLU A 64 -10.38 18.78 7.60
N SER A 65 -11.25 18.97 6.59
CA SER A 65 -11.96 17.85 5.95
C SER A 65 -11.04 16.84 5.26
N GLN A 66 -9.94 17.33 4.67
CA GLN A 66 -8.92 16.47 4.07
C GLN A 66 -8.19 15.66 5.14
N ARG A 67 -7.89 16.26 6.29
CA ARG A 67 -7.26 15.59 7.43
C ARG A 67 -8.11 14.43 7.92
N GLU A 68 -9.39 14.64 8.16
CA GLU A 68 -10.32 13.60 8.59
C GLU A 68 -10.34 12.41 7.63
N LEU A 69 -10.39 12.67 6.32
CA LEU A 69 -10.35 11.62 5.31
C LEU A 69 -9.00 10.87 5.31
N ILE A 70 -7.90 11.60 5.38
CA ILE A 70 -6.56 11.02 5.38
C ILE A 70 -6.33 10.20 6.66
N GLU A 71 -6.77 10.68 7.81
CA GLU A 71 -6.71 9.96 9.08
C GLU A 71 -7.57 8.69 9.05
N PHE A 72 -8.77 8.78 8.49
CA PHE A 72 -9.61 7.60 8.29
C PHE A 72 -8.91 6.55 7.42
N LEU A 73 -8.34 6.96 6.28
CA LEU A 73 -7.62 6.05 5.38
C LEU A 73 -6.32 5.53 6.01
N GLY A 74 -5.61 6.34 6.78
CA GLY A 74 -4.35 6.00 7.46
C GLY A 74 -4.53 5.22 8.76
N SER A 75 -5.74 5.12 9.30
CA SER A 75 -6.01 4.48 10.60
C SER A 75 -5.53 3.02 10.69
N GLY A 76 -5.46 2.34 9.55
CA GLY A 76 -4.97 0.96 9.47
C GLY A 76 -3.47 0.85 9.75
N VAL A 77 -2.68 1.79 9.25
CA VAL A 77 -1.22 1.81 9.47
C VAL A 77 -0.91 1.97 10.95
N LYS A 78 -1.63 2.86 11.64
CA LYS A 78 -1.50 3.03 13.09
C LYS A 78 -1.82 1.73 13.85
N LYS A 79 -2.88 1.01 13.48
CA LYS A 79 -3.22 -0.28 14.09
C LYS A 79 -2.12 -1.32 13.87
N VAL A 80 -1.51 -1.35 12.67
CA VAL A 80 -0.36 -2.23 12.42
C VAL A 80 0.82 -1.84 13.31
N ALA A 81 1.12 -0.55 13.45
CA ALA A 81 2.17 -0.08 14.34
C ALA A 81 1.90 -0.54 15.79
N ASP A 82 0.69 -0.34 16.28
CA ASP A 82 0.31 -0.71 17.64
C ASP A 82 0.35 -2.23 17.87
N GLU A 83 -0.19 -3.05 16.95
CA GLU A 83 -0.29 -4.50 17.14
C GLU A 83 0.98 -5.26 16.71
N PHE A 84 1.70 -4.80 15.69
CA PHE A 84 2.87 -5.49 15.17
C PHE A 84 4.16 -5.02 15.82
N CYS A 85 4.27 -3.71 16.11
CA CYS A 85 5.49 -3.13 16.63
C CYS A 85 5.59 -3.16 18.17
N THR A 86 4.52 -3.54 18.87
CA THR A 86 4.58 -3.72 20.31
C THR A 86 5.06 -5.13 20.64
N ALA A 87 6.13 -5.21 21.43
CA ALA A 87 6.69 -6.50 21.86
C ALA A 87 5.66 -7.31 22.69
N GLY A 88 5.62 -8.63 22.46
CA GLY A 88 4.75 -9.55 23.17
C GLY A 88 3.29 -9.57 22.67
N THR A 89 2.93 -8.80 21.68
CA THR A 89 1.60 -8.90 21.07
C THR A 89 1.43 -10.20 20.29
N LYS A 90 0.22 -10.73 20.29
CA LYS A 90 -0.07 -11.98 19.58
C LYS A 90 0.26 -11.90 18.10
N LEU A 91 -0.01 -10.77 17.44
CA LEU A 91 0.26 -10.61 16.01
C LEU A 91 1.76 -10.69 15.73
N ARG A 92 2.60 -10.03 16.54
CA ARG A 92 4.06 -10.08 16.41
C ARG A 92 4.59 -11.50 16.60
N GLU A 93 4.16 -12.17 17.65
CA GLU A 93 4.62 -13.53 17.95
C GLU A 93 4.15 -14.55 16.89
N ASP A 94 2.95 -14.43 16.38
CA ASP A 94 2.46 -15.26 15.30
C ASP A 94 3.22 -14.98 13.99
N TYR A 95 3.54 -13.71 13.67
CA TYR A 95 4.36 -13.36 12.51
C TYR A 95 5.77 -13.97 12.60
N LYS A 96 6.42 -13.91 13.77
CA LYS A 96 7.78 -14.46 13.99
C LYS A 96 7.87 -15.93 13.58
N LYS A 97 6.86 -16.73 13.88
CA LYS A 97 6.80 -18.17 13.55
C LYS A 97 6.89 -18.42 12.03
N HIS A 98 6.36 -17.51 11.22
CA HIS A 98 6.21 -17.69 9.78
C HIS A 98 7.11 -16.76 8.96
N ALA A 99 7.77 -15.78 9.56
CA ALA A 99 8.49 -14.69 8.90
C ALA A 99 9.48 -15.20 7.84
N LYS A 100 10.30 -16.20 8.18
CA LYS A 100 11.26 -16.80 7.25
C LYS A 100 10.58 -17.39 6.03
N CYS A 101 9.57 -18.23 6.22
CA CYS A 101 8.85 -18.86 5.13
C CYS A 101 8.12 -17.82 4.25
N VAL A 102 7.46 -16.84 4.88
CA VAL A 102 6.79 -15.73 4.18
C VAL A 102 7.80 -14.95 3.32
N SER A 103 8.98 -14.65 3.85
CA SER A 103 10.04 -13.96 3.11
C SER A 103 10.52 -14.78 1.91
N GLU A 104 10.75 -16.06 2.10
CA GLU A 104 11.16 -16.95 1.01
C GLU A 104 10.07 -17.07 -0.08
N SER A 105 8.79 -17.10 0.30
CA SER A 105 7.68 -17.20 -0.66
C SER A 105 7.54 -15.94 -1.55
N ARG A 106 8.07 -14.79 -1.11
CA ARG A 106 8.12 -13.57 -1.93
C ARG A 106 8.92 -13.76 -3.21
N LYS A 107 9.96 -14.59 -3.17
CA LYS A 107 10.78 -14.90 -4.36
C LYS A 107 9.93 -15.60 -5.43
N ASP A 108 9.01 -16.47 -5.00
CA ASP A 108 8.11 -17.21 -5.87
C ASP A 108 6.96 -16.32 -6.40
N SER A 109 6.69 -15.22 -5.70
CA SER A 109 5.63 -14.27 -6.04
C SER A 109 6.08 -13.12 -6.95
N LYS A 110 7.28 -13.18 -7.54
CA LYS A 110 7.78 -12.14 -8.46
C LYS A 110 6.87 -11.95 -9.68
N THR A 111 6.30 -13.03 -10.21
CA THR A 111 5.35 -12.95 -11.32
C THR A 111 4.07 -12.23 -10.91
N CYS A 112 3.55 -12.50 -9.70
CA CYS A 112 2.38 -11.80 -9.17
C CYS A 112 2.60 -10.28 -9.10
N THR A 113 3.78 -9.87 -8.61
CA THR A 113 4.16 -8.46 -8.53
C THR A 113 4.33 -7.84 -9.91
N LYS A 114 4.87 -8.59 -10.88
CA LYS A 114 5.02 -8.14 -12.26
C LYS A 114 3.66 -7.91 -12.91
N ASP A 115 2.72 -8.83 -12.73
CA ASP A 115 1.35 -8.71 -13.23
C ASP A 115 0.61 -7.52 -12.61
N LEU A 116 0.80 -7.29 -11.30
CA LEU A 116 0.25 -6.11 -10.64
C LEU A 116 0.82 -4.82 -11.22
N LYS A 117 2.14 -4.73 -11.42
CA LYS A 117 2.77 -3.55 -12.02
C LYS A 117 2.22 -3.27 -13.42
N ALA A 118 2.12 -4.29 -14.28
CA ALA A 118 1.54 -4.13 -15.62
C ALA A 118 0.07 -3.67 -15.56
N ALA A 119 -0.72 -4.17 -14.61
CA ALA A 119 -2.09 -3.73 -14.40
C ALA A 119 -2.17 -2.28 -13.91
N LEU A 120 -1.28 -1.86 -12.99
CA LEU A 120 -1.24 -0.48 -12.50
C LEU A 120 -0.86 0.53 -13.58
N GLU A 121 -0.01 0.14 -14.54
CA GLU A 121 0.39 1.01 -15.64
C GLU A 121 -0.79 1.42 -16.54
N ILE A 122 -1.73 0.52 -16.78
CA ILE A 122 -2.87 0.83 -17.65
C ILE A 122 -3.95 1.66 -16.95
N ILE A 123 -3.99 1.73 -15.62
CA ILE A 123 -5.04 2.43 -14.86
C ILE A 123 -5.05 3.93 -15.18
N SER A 124 -3.90 4.54 -15.43
CA SER A 124 -3.83 5.96 -15.80
C SER A 124 -4.43 6.26 -17.17
N ASP A 125 -4.38 5.30 -18.07
CA ASP A 125 -4.69 5.49 -19.50
C ASP A 125 -6.12 5.06 -19.87
N ILE A 126 -6.79 4.31 -18.97
CA ILE A 126 -8.17 3.87 -19.18
C ILE A 126 -9.19 4.92 -18.75
N GLN A 127 -10.43 4.76 -19.25
CA GLN A 127 -11.57 5.59 -18.88
C GLN A 127 -11.81 5.60 -17.38
N TRP A 128 -12.23 6.76 -16.86
CA TRP A 128 -12.38 6.99 -15.42
C TRP A 128 -13.30 5.98 -14.73
N ASP A 129 -14.43 5.68 -15.32
CA ASP A 129 -15.44 4.73 -14.82
C ASP A 129 -14.91 3.30 -14.67
N LYS A 130 -13.87 2.93 -15.45
CA LYS A 130 -13.23 1.61 -15.40
C LYS A 130 -12.07 1.51 -14.41
N ARG A 131 -11.59 2.62 -13.86
CA ARG A 131 -10.40 2.61 -12.99
C ARG A 131 -10.60 1.84 -11.71
N ILE A 132 -11.75 2.01 -11.05
CA ILE A 132 -12.05 1.28 -9.80
C ILE A 132 -12.16 -0.21 -10.07
N SER A 133 -12.92 -0.61 -11.09
CA SER A 133 -13.06 -2.03 -11.45
C SER A 133 -11.73 -2.66 -11.82
N THR A 134 -10.91 -1.97 -12.63
CA THR A 134 -9.57 -2.46 -13.01
C THR A 134 -8.64 -2.56 -11.80
N SER A 135 -8.64 -1.57 -10.91
CA SER A 135 -7.85 -1.61 -9.66
C SER A 135 -8.27 -2.76 -8.76
N CYS A 136 -9.57 -2.97 -8.59
CA CYS A 136 -10.09 -4.07 -7.79
C CYS A 136 -9.74 -5.44 -8.38
N CYS A 137 -9.87 -5.59 -9.70
CA CYS A 137 -9.51 -6.83 -10.39
C CYS A 137 -7.99 -7.09 -10.32
N ALA A 138 -7.16 -6.06 -10.44
CA ALA A 138 -5.72 -6.16 -10.31
C ALA A 138 -5.32 -6.59 -8.88
N PHE A 139 -5.92 -5.95 -7.87
CA PHE A 139 -5.70 -6.31 -6.47
C PHE A 139 -6.11 -7.76 -6.19
N LYS A 140 -7.30 -8.16 -6.64
CA LYS A 140 -7.81 -9.53 -6.44
C LYS A 140 -6.91 -10.58 -7.09
N ARG A 141 -6.51 -10.37 -8.35
CA ARG A 141 -5.58 -11.27 -9.04
C ARG A 141 -4.24 -11.38 -8.30
N PHE A 142 -3.71 -10.25 -7.83
CA PHE A 142 -2.48 -10.23 -7.04
C PHE A 142 -2.64 -10.98 -5.71
N GLU A 143 -3.72 -10.71 -4.97
CA GLU A 143 -4.02 -11.39 -3.71
C GLU A 143 -4.11 -12.90 -3.89
N ASP A 144 -4.87 -13.36 -4.89
CA ASP A 144 -5.06 -14.80 -5.16
C ASP A 144 -3.73 -15.46 -5.55
N CYS A 145 -2.93 -14.80 -6.38
CA CYS A 145 -1.61 -15.29 -6.80
C CYS A 145 -0.65 -15.44 -5.60
N VAL A 146 -0.48 -14.40 -4.80
CA VAL A 146 0.41 -14.40 -3.64
C VAL A 146 -0.07 -15.37 -2.58
N THR A 147 -1.38 -15.41 -2.34
CA THR A 147 -1.98 -16.32 -1.33
C THR A 147 -1.81 -17.79 -1.72
N THR A 148 -1.94 -18.10 -3.02
CA THR A 148 -1.72 -19.47 -3.51
C THR A 148 -0.27 -19.91 -3.32
N ASN A 149 0.70 -19.06 -3.69
CA ASN A 149 2.11 -19.34 -3.49
C ASN A 149 2.46 -19.49 -2.01
N LEU A 150 1.95 -18.61 -1.18
CA LEU A 150 2.18 -18.63 0.26
C LEU A 150 1.57 -19.88 0.91
N ARG A 151 0.34 -20.24 0.54
CA ARG A 151 -0.31 -21.46 1.04
C ARG A 151 0.48 -22.71 0.68
N THR A 152 0.90 -22.82 -0.56
CA THR A 152 1.67 -23.98 -1.06
C THR A 152 2.99 -24.12 -0.31
N LYS A 153 3.65 -23.02 0.03
CA LYS A 153 4.99 -23.04 0.65
C LYS A 153 4.96 -23.06 2.18
N CYS A 154 4.03 -22.32 2.79
CA CYS A 154 4.04 -22.02 4.22
C CYS A 154 2.77 -22.46 4.96
N GLY A 155 1.77 -22.97 4.26
CA GLY A 155 0.50 -23.42 4.85
C GLY A 155 -0.50 -22.31 5.12
N ASP A 156 -1.69 -22.71 5.61
CA ASP A 156 -2.82 -21.81 5.80
C ASP A 156 -2.61 -20.79 6.95
N GLU A 157 -1.90 -21.18 8.01
CA GLU A 157 -1.63 -20.29 9.15
C GLU A 157 -0.83 -19.06 8.71
N ALA A 158 0.20 -19.23 7.87
CA ALA A 158 0.98 -18.12 7.31
C ALA A 158 0.12 -17.21 6.42
N VAL A 159 -0.85 -17.78 5.69
CA VAL A 159 -1.80 -17.02 4.88
C VAL A 159 -2.70 -16.15 5.77
N GLU A 160 -3.25 -16.72 6.85
CA GLU A 160 -4.14 -15.97 7.75
C GLU A 160 -3.42 -14.82 8.46
N ILE A 161 -2.17 -15.02 8.90
CA ILE A 161 -1.37 -13.97 9.52
C ILE A 161 -1.06 -12.86 8.50
N SER A 162 -0.66 -13.25 7.28
CA SER A 162 -0.39 -12.27 6.21
C SER A 162 -1.64 -11.48 5.84
N ARG A 163 -2.79 -12.13 5.72
CA ARG A 163 -4.08 -11.47 5.50
C ARG A 163 -4.46 -10.54 6.65
N LYS A 164 -4.23 -10.95 7.89
CA LYS A 164 -4.50 -10.10 9.04
C LYS A 164 -3.68 -8.81 8.99
N LEU A 165 -2.40 -8.89 8.65
CA LEU A 165 -1.54 -7.71 8.48
C LEU A 165 -2.04 -6.79 7.36
N VAL A 166 -2.40 -7.35 6.20
CA VAL A 166 -2.94 -6.56 5.08
C VAL A 166 -4.27 -5.90 5.45
N ARG A 167 -5.18 -6.62 6.12
CA ARG A 167 -6.46 -6.07 6.58
C ARG A 167 -6.29 -4.96 7.60
N LEU A 168 -5.34 -5.08 8.51
CA LEU A 168 -5.01 -4.02 9.46
C LEU A 168 -4.48 -2.80 8.74
N ALA A 169 -3.52 -2.97 7.83
CA ALA A 169 -2.88 -1.88 7.11
C ALA A 169 -3.85 -1.14 6.16
N ALA A 170 -4.60 -1.88 5.37
CA ALA A 170 -5.52 -1.33 4.37
C ALA A 170 -6.91 -1.01 4.92
N SER A 171 -7.14 -1.28 6.21
CA SER A 171 -8.48 -1.28 6.82
C SER A 171 -9.42 -2.24 6.05
N ARG A 172 -10.72 -2.01 6.12
CA ARG A 172 -11.71 -2.79 5.36
C ARG A 172 -12.03 -2.18 3.99
N LEU A 173 -11.33 -1.11 3.62
CA LEU A 173 -11.64 -0.36 2.41
C LEU A 173 -11.58 -1.21 1.13
N PRO A 174 -10.50 -1.99 0.88
CA PRO A 174 -10.44 -2.85 -0.30
C PRO A 174 -11.56 -3.90 -0.32
N GLU A 175 -11.90 -4.48 0.85
CA GLU A 175 -12.99 -5.46 0.94
C GLU A 175 -14.33 -4.83 0.59
N ILE A 176 -14.62 -3.63 1.10
CA ILE A 176 -15.90 -2.93 0.85
C ILE A 176 -16.01 -2.51 -0.62
N VAL A 177 -14.97 -1.88 -1.15
CA VAL A 177 -14.98 -1.32 -2.51
C VAL A 177 -14.90 -2.41 -3.56
N CYS A 178 -14.09 -3.46 -3.31
CA CYS A 178 -13.78 -4.47 -4.33
C CYS A 178 -14.59 -5.77 -4.21
N GLN A 179 -15.47 -5.92 -3.22
CA GLN A 179 -16.21 -7.17 -2.99
C GLN A 179 -17.03 -7.66 -4.20
N SER A 180 -17.52 -6.72 -5.02
CA SER A 180 -18.34 -7.02 -6.19
C SER A 180 -17.53 -7.31 -7.46
N TYR A 181 -16.21 -7.03 -7.45
CA TYR A 181 -15.33 -7.19 -8.62
C TYR A 181 -14.60 -8.54 -8.58
N LYS A 182 -15.23 -9.56 -9.12
CA LYS A 182 -14.69 -10.94 -9.22
C LYS A 182 -15.29 -11.65 -10.41
N GLY A 183 -14.62 -12.73 -10.85
CA GLY A 183 -15.09 -13.55 -11.97
C GLY A 183 -15.26 -12.75 -13.26
N ASP A 184 -16.41 -12.89 -13.89
CA ASP A 184 -16.72 -12.30 -15.20
C ASP A 184 -16.60 -10.78 -15.23
N LYS A 185 -16.81 -10.11 -14.09
CA LYS A 185 -16.64 -8.65 -13.99
C LYS A 185 -15.19 -8.18 -14.17
N CYS A 186 -14.24 -9.07 -14.11
CA CYS A 186 -12.82 -8.78 -14.35
C CYS A 186 -12.34 -9.18 -15.75
N THR A 187 -13.20 -9.81 -16.54
CA THR A 187 -12.85 -10.27 -17.87
C THR A 187 -12.51 -9.10 -18.79
N GLY A 188 -11.35 -9.14 -19.44
CA GLY A 188 -10.88 -8.12 -20.38
C GLY A 188 -10.41 -6.79 -19.74
N LEU A 189 -10.44 -6.66 -18.40
CA LEU A 189 -9.99 -5.44 -17.73
C LEU A 189 -8.47 -5.40 -17.47
N LEU A 190 -7.82 -6.56 -17.43
CA LEU A 190 -6.40 -6.67 -17.06
C LEU A 190 -5.57 -7.19 -18.24
N PRO A 191 -4.30 -6.78 -18.34
CA PRO A 191 -3.37 -7.42 -19.25
C PRO A 191 -3.27 -8.92 -18.98
N PRO A 192 -2.97 -9.76 -19.96
CA PRO A 192 -2.69 -11.18 -19.76
C PRO A 192 -1.61 -11.38 -18.67
N SER A 193 -1.73 -12.46 -17.90
CA SER A 193 -0.69 -12.80 -16.92
C SER A 193 0.64 -13.05 -17.61
N GLY A 194 1.72 -12.58 -16.99
CA GLY A 194 3.07 -12.61 -17.57
C GLY A 194 3.42 -11.40 -18.45
N THR A 195 2.47 -10.48 -18.69
CA THR A 195 2.75 -9.23 -19.42
C THR A 195 3.85 -8.46 -18.68
N ALA A 196 4.89 -8.06 -19.44
CA ALA A 196 5.95 -7.24 -18.86
C ALA A 196 5.46 -5.80 -18.67
N PRO A 197 5.70 -5.19 -17.49
CA PRO A 197 5.49 -3.77 -17.32
C PRO A 197 6.45 -3.00 -18.26
N THR A 198 5.95 -1.93 -18.87
CA THR A 198 6.69 -1.12 -19.87
C THR A 198 7.54 -0.02 -19.22
N GLY A 199 7.38 0.18 -17.93
CA GLY A 199 7.92 1.31 -17.19
C GLY A 199 6.96 2.49 -17.18
N ALA A 200 6.73 3.04 -16.02
CA ALA A 200 5.77 4.13 -15.90
C ALA A 200 6.39 5.46 -16.31
N LYS A 201 5.62 6.28 -17.01
CA LYS A 201 5.93 7.72 -17.20
C LYS A 201 5.95 8.50 -15.88
N SER A 202 5.30 7.96 -14.84
CA SER A 202 5.32 8.45 -13.46
C SER A 202 5.66 7.30 -12.51
N ASN A 203 6.65 7.49 -11.65
CA ASN A 203 7.05 6.53 -10.63
C ASN A 203 6.14 6.56 -9.39
N SER A 204 5.13 7.41 -9.35
CA SER A 204 4.22 7.58 -8.21
C SER A 204 2.97 6.72 -8.36
N ILE A 205 2.71 5.88 -7.35
CA ILE A 205 1.47 5.11 -7.24
C ILE A 205 0.30 6.07 -6.97
N LEU A 206 0.49 7.07 -6.12
CA LEU A 206 -0.56 8.03 -5.77
C LEU A 206 -0.89 8.95 -6.95
N SER A 207 0.07 9.36 -7.76
CA SER A 207 -0.21 10.16 -8.96
C SER A 207 -1.01 9.40 -10.01
N ARG A 208 -0.95 8.07 -10.04
CA ARG A 208 -1.77 7.22 -10.91
C ARG A 208 -3.21 7.07 -10.41
N VAL A 209 -3.42 7.26 -9.11
CA VAL A 209 -4.73 7.31 -8.46
C VAL A 209 -5.25 8.75 -8.37
N ARG A 210 -4.50 9.73 -8.90
CA ARG A 210 -4.76 11.17 -8.83
C ARG A 210 -6.19 11.62 -9.11
N PRO A 211 -6.99 10.92 -9.92
CA PRO A 211 -8.40 11.26 -10.06
C PRO A 211 -9.27 10.91 -8.84
N LEU A 212 -8.78 10.08 -7.92
CA LEU A 212 -9.42 9.84 -6.61
C LEU A 212 -8.93 10.85 -5.56
N THR A 213 -7.99 11.75 -5.93
CA THR A 213 -7.46 12.70 -4.98
C THR A 213 -8.41 13.88 -4.79
N ILE A 214 -8.41 14.31 -3.63
CA ILE A 214 -8.97 15.43 -2.89
C ILE A 214 -9.18 16.71 -3.72
N ASP A 215 -8.37 16.98 -4.75
CA ASP A 215 -8.50 18.15 -5.62
C ASP A 215 -9.83 18.24 -6.41
N LYS A 216 -10.55 17.11 -6.55
CA LYS A 216 -11.89 17.10 -7.16
C LYS A 216 -13.04 17.05 -6.15
N LEU A 217 -12.73 16.84 -4.88
CA LEU A 217 -13.71 16.87 -3.80
C LEU A 217 -13.84 18.27 -3.18
N VAL A 218 -12.94 19.18 -3.52
CA VAL A 218 -12.95 20.57 -3.07
C VAL A 218 -13.24 21.45 -4.30
N PRO A 219 -14.34 22.21 -4.36
CA PRO A 219 -14.54 23.20 -5.40
C PRO A 219 -13.39 24.22 -5.29
N ASN A 220 -12.73 24.49 -6.44
CA ASN A 220 -11.82 25.64 -6.56
C ASN A 220 -12.60 26.90 -6.21
N ASN A 221 -12.41 27.40 -5.02
CA ASN A 221 -12.70 28.78 -4.69
C ASN A 221 -11.41 29.57 -4.97
N ASP A 222 -11.10 29.78 -6.25
CA ASP A 222 -10.23 30.86 -6.65
C ASP A 222 -11.04 32.18 -6.65
N PRO A 223 -10.50 33.25 -6.08
CA PRO A 223 -11.16 34.57 -5.96
C PRO A 223 -11.36 35.27 -7.30
#